data_9787bc8727b25f50cca4bbaf3bde73ca
#
_entry.id   9787bc8727b25f50cca4bbaf3bde73ca
#
_cell.length_a   1.000
_cell.length_b   1.000
_cell.length_c   1.000
_cell.angle_alpha   90.00
_cell.angle_beta   90.00
_cell.angle_gamma   90.00
#
_symmetry.space_group_name_H-M   'P 1'
#
loop_
_entity.id
_entity.type
_entity.pdbx_description
1 polymer ?
#
loop_
_entity_poly.entity_id
_entity_poly.type
_entity_poly.pdbx_seq_one_letter_code
_entity_poly.pdbx_strand_id
1 'polypeptide(L)'
;MILIADDDFDIASLIKISLEKADLFVSSFADPLVALKEFRSRSTDYDLVVSDIQMPAMNGYEFAQQIKRIKSNVMIILMSAFGFEYCDRSFAGPLQNSDIDAFIEKPIPLIKLRTIELTILNNKNLRYKPNVPLP
;
A
#
# COMPACT_ATOMS: atom_id res chain seq x y z
N MET A 1 7.15 5.94 -6.84
CA MET A 1 6.03 5.09 -7.34
C MET A 1 5.30 4.43 -6.18
N ILE A 2 4.06 4.04 -6.43
CA ILE A 2 3.19 3.41 -5.45
C ILE A 2 2.86 2.00 -5.93
N LEU A 3 2.98 1.02 -5.04
CA LEU A 3 2.62 -0.37 -5.31
C LEU A 3 1.35 -0.72 -4.55
N ILE A 4 0.36 -1.29 -5.25
CA ILE A 4 -0.87 -1.78 -4.67
C ILE A 4 -0.88 -3.30 -4.76
N ALA A 5 -1.17 -3.97 -3.64
CA ALA A 5 -1.35 -5.42 -3.58
C ALA A 5 -2.75 -5.70 -3.01
N ASP A 6 -3.65 -6.18 -3.85
CA ASP A 6 -5.02 -6.51 -3.47
C ASP A 6 -5.60 -7.48 -4.50
N ASP A 7 -6.10 -8.62 -4.05
CA ASP A 7 -6.74 -9.62 -4.91
C ASP A 7 -8.14 -9.21 -5.38
N ASP A 8 -8.72 -8.17 -4.78
CA ASP A 8 -9.96 -7.57 -5.25
C ASP A 8 -9.64 -6.56 -6.35
N PHE A 9 -9.86 -6.97 -7.60
CA PHE A 9 -9.56 -6.15 -8.76
C PHE A 9 -10.30 -4.81 -8.76
N ASP A 10 -11.56 -4.80 -8.33
CA ASP A 10 -12.37 -3.58 -8.35
C ASP A 10 -11.84 -2.54 -7.38
N ILE A 11 -11.46 -2.96 -6.19
CA ILE A 11 -10.89 -2.06 -5.17
C ILE A 11 -9.52 -1.56 -5.62
N ALA A 12 -8.67 -2.46 -6.10
CA ALA A 12 -7.33 -2.09 -6.58
C ALA A 12 -7.43 -1.08 -7.74
N SER A 13 -8.34 -1.30 -8.67
CA SER A 13 -8.56 -0.40 -9.80
C SER A 13 -9.06 0.97 -9.36
N LEU A 14 -9.98 1.01 -8.39
CA LEU A 14 -10.51 2.26 -7.86
C LEU A 14 -9.40 3.11 -7.23
N ILE A 15 -8.57 2.48 -6.39
CA ILE A 15 -7.45 3.15 -5.74
C ILE A 15 -6.46 3.65 -6.79
N LYS A 16 -6.12 2.80 -7.76
CA LYS A 16 -5.16 3.16 -8.82
C LYS A 16 -5.65 4.36 -9.62
N ILE A 17 -6.91 4.36 -10.06
CA ILE A 17 -7.49 5.47 -10.82
C ILE A 17 -7.46 6.76 -10.00
N SER A 18 -7.84 6.68 -8.73
CA SER A 18 -7.85 7.85 -7.84
C SER A 18 -6.45 8.46 -7.69
N LEU A 19 -5.44 7.61 -7.44
CA LEU A 19 -4.07 8.09 -7.26
C LEU A 19 -3.46 8.59 -8.57
N GLU A 20 -3.79 7.96 -9.69
CA GLU A 20 -3.32 8.45 -10.99
C GLU A 20 -3.92 9.81 -11.36
N LYS A 21 -5.14 10.10 -10.90
CA LYS A 21 -5.74 11.44 -11.04
C LYS A 21 -5.00 12.49 -10.21
N ALA A 22 -4.33 12.07 -9.15
CA ALA A 22 -3.46 12.93 -8.35
C ALA A 22 -2.03 13.01 -8.92
N ASP A 23 -1.82 12.51 -10.14
CA ASP A 23 -0.56 12.56 -10.88
C ASP A 23 0.56 11.73 -10.28
N LEU A 24 0.19 10.60 -9.67
CA LEU A 24 1.13 9.66 -9.07
C LEU A 24 1.32 8.43 -9.97
N PHE A 25 2.52 7.85 -9.95
CA PHE A 25 2.80 6.60 -10.64
C PHE A 25 2.37 5.41 -9.76
N VAL A 26 1.55 4.53 -10.31
CA VAL A 26 0.96 3.41 -9.57
C VAL A 26 1.10 2.10 -10.35
N SER A 27 1.54 1.05 -9.65
CA SER A 27 1.50 -0.32 -10.16
C SER A 27 0.62 -1.17 -9.25
N SER A 28 -0.24 -2.00 -9.82
CA SER A 28 -1.21 -2.79 -9.07
C SER A 28 -1.03 -4.28 -9.36
N PHE A 29 -1.10 -5.11 -8.32
CA PHE A 29 -0.91 -6.56 -8.40
C PHE A 29 -1.99 -7.27 -7.59
N ALA A 30 -2.57 -8.32 -8.17
CA ALA A 30 -3.54 -9.18 -7.47
C ALA A 30 -2.85 -10.27 -6.64
N ASP A 31 -1.63 -10.66 -7.03
CA ASP A 31 -0.86 -11.70 -6.38
C ASP A 31 0.26 -11.07 -5.54
N PRO A 32 0.28 -11.27 -4.21
CA PRO A 32 1.32 -10.69 -3.36
C PRO A 32 2.73 -11.21 -3.68
N LEU A 33 2.86 -12.43 -4.19
CA LEU A 33 4.17 -12.97 -4.55
C LEU A 33 4.72 -12.27 -5.78
N VAL A 34 3.87 -11.96 -6.76
CA VAL A 34 4.27 -11.18 -7.94
C VAL A 34 4.61 -9.75 -7.53
N ALA A 35 3.80 -9.15 -6.67
CA ALA A 35 4.07 -7.82 -6.13
C ALA A 35 5.42 -7.74 -5.42
N LEU A 36 5.73 -8.75 -4.61
CA LEU A 36 7.00 -8.81 -3.89
C LEU A 36 8.18 -8.93 -4.83
N LYS A 37 8.05 -9.72 -5.88
CA LYS A 37 9.09 -9.86 -6.91
C LYS A 37 9.35 -8.54 -7.62
N GLU A 38 8.30 -7.83 -7.98
CA GLU A 38 8.41 -6.50 -8.59
C GLU A 38 9.09 -5.51 -7.64
N PHE A 39 8.68 -5.51 -6.38
CA PHE A 39 9.28 -4.63 -5.37
C PHE A 39 10.78 -4.90 -5.20
N ARG A 40 11.19 -6.17 -5.16
CA ARG A 40 12.61 -6.53 -5.04
C ARG A 40 13.43 -6.01 -6.21
N SER A 41 12.89 -6.09 -7.42
CA SER A 41 13.62 -5.66 -8.61
C SER A 41 13.70 -4.15 -8.76
N ARG A 42 12.76 -3.40 -8.14
CA ARG A 42 12.65 -1.94 -8.31
C ARG A 42 12.42 -1.21 -6.98
N SER A 43 13.03 -1.69 -5.89
CA SER A 43 12.79 -1.14 -4.56
C SER A 43 13.11 0.35 -4.43
N THR A 44 14.12 0.83 -5.16
CA THR A 44 14.47 2.25 -5.14
C THR A 44 13.41 3.15 -5.76
N ASP A 45 12.55 2.62 -6.61
CA ASP A 45 11.49 3.38 -7.28
C ASP A 45 10.21 3.49 -6.47
N TYR A 46 10.00 2.58 -5.51
CA TYR A 46 8.77 2.53 -4.72
C TYR A 46 8.94 3.25 -3.38
N ASP A 47 8.01 4.15 -3.10
CA ASP A 47 8.00 4.96 -1.89
C ASP A 47 6.85 4.60 -0.95
N LEU A 48 5.79 4.00 -1.49
CA LEU A 48 4.59 3.63 -0.75
C LEU A 48 4.07 2.29 -1.25
N VAL A 49 3.63 1.45 -0.31
CA VAL A 49 2.93 0.20 -0.57
C VAL A 49 1.57 0.25 0.10
N VAL A 50 0.51 -0.01 -0.67
CA VAL A 50 -0.85 -0.14 -0.17
C VAL A 50 -1.27 -1.59 -0.35
N SER A 51 -1.56 -2.30 0.72
CA SER A 51 -1.83 -3.73 0.67
C SER A 51 -3.09 -4.11 1.44
N ASP A 52 -3.87 -5.02 0.85
CA ASP A 52 -4.89 -5.73 1.58
C ASP A 52 -4.21 -6.64 2.62
N ILE A 53 -4.86 -6.85 3.76
CA ILE A 53 -4.38 -7.78 4.78
C ILE A 53 -4.71 -9.21 4.40
N GLN A 54 -5.90 -9.44 3.86
CA GLN A 54 -6.33 -10.80 3.53
C GLN A 54 -6.13 -11.08 2.04
N MET A 55 -5.08 -11.82 1.74
CA MET A 55 -4.71 -12.25 0.39
C MET A 55 -4.34 -13.72 0.39
N PRO A 56 -4.57 -14.44 -0.74
CA PRO A 56 -4.06 -15.80 -0.88
C PRO A 56 -2.53 -15.85 -0.80
N ALA A 57 -1.99 -16.96 -0.33
CA ALA A 57 -0.56 -17.26 -0.26
C ALA A 57 0.23 -16.47 0.78
N MET A 58 -0.04 -15.18 0.95
CA MET A 58 0.68 -14.33 1.90
C MET A 58 -0.25 -13.22 2.36
N ASN A 59 -0.46 -13.07 3.66
CA ASN A 59 -1.28 -11.97 4.17
C ASN A 59 -0.52 -10.64 4.14
N GLY A 60 -1.25 -9.54 4.35
CA GLY A 60 -0.68 -8.21 4.27
C GLY A 60 0.40 -7.92 5.29
N TYR A 61 0.31 -8.50 6.49
CA TYR A 61 1.35 -8.35 7.51
C TYR A 61 2.64 -9.03 7.10
N GLU A 62 2.55 -10.26 6.59
CA GLU A 62 3.71 -10.99 6.09
C GLU A 62 4.34 -10.26 4.90
N PHE A 63 3.49 -9.76 4.00
CA PHE A 63 3.92 -8.97 2.86
C PHE A 63 4.65 -7.71 3.31
N ALA A 64 4.09 -6.95 4.24
CA ALA A 64 4.70 -5.74 4.79
C ALA A 64 6.06 -6.05 5.44
N GLN A 65 6.16 -7.14 6.18
CA GLN A 65 7.41 -7.58 6.80
C GLN A 65 8.49 -7.83 5.75
N GLN A 66 8.16 -8.52 4.67
CA GLN A 66 9.10 -8.77 3.57
C GLN A 66 9.52 -7.46 2.88
N ILE A 67 8.57 -6.57 2.65
CA ILE A 67 8.84 -5.25 2.07
C ILE A 67 9.82 -4.46 2.93
N LYS A 68 9.59 -4.40 4.25
CA LYS A 68 10.45 -3.66 5.17
C LYS A 68 11.86 -4.24 5.26
N ARG A 69 12.02 -5.54 5.06
CA ARG A 69 13.35 -6.16 5.00
C ARG A 69 14.15 -5.69 3.78
N ILE A 70 13.47 -5.39 2.68
CA ILE A 70 14.10 -4.92 1.46
C ILE A 70 14.37 -3.42 1.53
N LYS A 71 13.42 -2.65 2.05
CA LYS A 71 13.51 -1.19 2.14
C LYS A 71 12.84 -0.71 3.43
N SER A 72 13.62 -0.48 4.46
CA SER A 72 13.10 -0.18 5.80
C SER A 72 12.35 1.15 5.91
N ASN A 73 12.63 2.10 5.02
CA ASN A 73 12.02 3.43 5.05
C ASN A 73 10.81 3.59 4.12
N VAL A 74 10.32 2.51 3.51
CA VAL A 74 9.13 2.59 2.68
C VAL A 74 7.89 2.80 3.55
N MET A 75 6.94 3.58 3.05
CA MET A 75 5.65 3.76 3.72
C MET A 75 4.73 2.58 3.41
N ILE A 76 3.96 2.13 4.40
CA ILE A 76 3.01 1.04 4.23
C ILE A 76 1.64 1.44 4.77
N ILE A 77 0.63 1.22 3.94
CA ILE A 77 -0.78 1.36 4.31
C ILE A 77 -1.43 -0.01 4.16
N LEU A 78 -2.10 -0.50 5.20
CA LEU A 78 -2.82 -1.77 5.17
C LEU A 78 -4.32 -1.53 5.16
N MET A 79 -5.05 -2.40 4.44
CA MET A 79 -6.50 -2.34 4.30
C MET A 79 -7.13 -3.65 4.79
N SER A 80 -8.26 -3.57 5.50
CA SER A 80 -8.94 -4.74 5.99
C SER A 80 -10.46 -4.60 5.90
N ALA A 81 -11.13 -5.70 5.50
CA ALA A 81 -12.58 -5.80 5.52
C ALA A 81 -13.14 -6.17 6.91
N PHE A 82 -12.31 -6.63 7.84
CA PHE A 82 -12.72 -7.23 9.08
C PHE A 82 -12.38 -6.46 10.35
N GLY A 83 -11.86 -5.24 10.22
CA GLY A 83 -11.40 -4.45 11.34
C GLY A 83 -10.02 -4.88 11.84
N PHE A 84 -9.33 -3.96 12.48
CA PHE A 84 -7.90 -4.14 12.78
C PHE A 84 -7.63 -4.96 14.01
N GLU A 85 -8.52 -4.98 14.99
CA GLU A 85 -8.37 -5.82 16.18
C GLU A 85 -8.29 -7.30 15.82
N TYR A 86 -9.11 -7.74 14.88
CA TYR A 86 -9.09 -9.12 14.42
C TYR A 86 -7.76 -9.44 13.72
N CYS A 87 -7.29 -8.54 12.89
CA CYS A 87 -6.06 -8.74 12.14
C CYS A 87 -4.84 -8.76 13.05
N ASP A 88 -4.78 -7.84 14.01
CA ASP A 88 -3.66 -7.76 14.96
C ASP A 88 -3.50 -9.03 15.79
N ARG A 89 -4.60 -9.66 16.16
CA ARG A 89 -4.55 -10.90 16.95
C ARG A 89 -4.01 -12.09 16.17
N SER A 90 -4.15 -12.08 14.86
CA SER A 90 -3.72 -13.20 14.02
C SER A 90 -2.26 -13.08 13.58
N PHE A 91 -1.64 -11.91 13.79
CA PHE A 91 -0.26 -11.69 13.41
C PHE A 91 0.68 -11.92 14.58
N ALA A 92 1.65 -12.81 14.39
CA ALA A 92 2.73 -13.08 15.35
C ALA A 92 4.06 -12.99 14.61
N GLY A 93 4.74 -11.85 14.68
CA GLY A 93 5.99 -11.64 13.97
C GLY A 93 6.71 -10.40 14.43
N PRO A 94 7.89 -10.12 13.88
CA PRO A 94 8.71 -8.98 14.32
C PRO A 94 8.19 -7.61 13.85
N LEU A 95 7.22 -7.57 12.93
CA LEU A 95 6.65 -6.31 12.46
C LEU A 95 5.85 -5.66 13.58
N GLN A 96 6.18 -4.41 13.87
CA GLN A 96 5.48 -3.62 14.87
C GLN A 96 4.42 -2.74 14.21
N ASN A 97 3.39 -2.35 14.98
CA ASN A 97 2.39 -1.40 14.46
C ASN A 97 3.02 -0.08 14.01
N SER A 98 4.15 0.30 14.61
CA SER A 98 4.90 1.49 14.21
C SER A 98 5.51 1.39 12.81
N ASP A 99 5.63 0.18 12.25
CA ASP A 99 6.11 -0.02 10.88
C ASP A 99 5.02 0.22 9.83
N ILE A 100 3.77 0.31 10.27
CA ILE A 100 2.62 0.56 9.42
C ILE A 100 2.19 2.02 9.60
N ASP A 101 2.16 2.76 8.51
CA ASP A 101 1.89 4.20 8.54
C ASP A 101 0.41 4.51 8.66
N ALA A 102 -0.46 3.67 8.11
CA ALA A 102 -1.91 3.84 8.23
C ALA A 102 -2.65 2.52 8.04
N PHE A 103 -3.82 2.42 8.65
CA PHE A 103 -4.78 1.33 8.46
C PHE A 103 -6.09 1.91 7.91
N ILE A 104 -6.69 1.23 6.93
CA ILE A 104 -7.94 1.66 6.32
C ILE A 104 -8.90 0.49 6.26
N GLU A 105 -10.13 0.69 6.74
CA GLU A 105 -11.19 -0.31 6.66
C GLU A 105 -11.87 -0.30 5.30
N LYS A 106 -12.17 -1.48 4.76
CA LYS A 106 -13.01 -1.65 3.57
C LYS A 106 -14.48 -1.74 3.99
N PRO A 107 -15.44 -1.32 3.15
CA PRO A 107 -15.24 -0.70 1.84
C PRO A 107 -14.63 0.69 1.98
N ILE A 108 -13.84 1.09 0.99
CA ILE A 108 -13.12 2.37 1.05
C ILE A 108 -14.03 3.49 0.54
N PRO A 109 -14.56 4.36 1.41
CA PRO A 109 -15.33 5.52 0.94
C PRO A 109 -14.39 6.59 0.37
N LEU A 110 -14.94 7.51 -0.41
CA LEU A 110 -14.15 8.57 -1.04
C LEU A 110 -13.29 9.35 -0.04
N ILE A 111 -13.80 9.56 1.18
CA ILE A 111 -13.04 10.27 2.22
C ILE A 111 -11.79 9.50 2.64
N LYS A 112 -11.83 8.17 2.62
CA LYS A 112 -10.66 7.34 2.95
C LYS A 112 -9.62 7.35 1.83
N LEU A 113 -10.07 7.41 0.58
CA LEU A 113 -9.16 7.62 -0.55
C LEU A 113 -8.45 8.96 -0.40
N ARG A 114 -9.15 9.98 0.06
CA ARG A 114 -8.56 11.28 0.36
C ARG A 114 -7.48 11.18 1.43
N THR A 115 -7.69 10.32 2.44
CA THR A 115 -6.68 10.09 3.49
C THR A 115 -5.40 9.51 2.89
N ILE A 116 -5.51 8.55 1.97
CA ILE A 116 -4.35 7.99 1.27
C ILE A 116 -3.63 9.10 0.49
N GLU A 117 -4.36 9.89 -0.27
CA GLU A 117 -3.80 10.99 -1.04
C GLU A 117 -3.06 11.97 -0.16
N LEU A 118 -3.66 12.38 0.97
CA LEU A 118 -3.03 13.33 1.89
C LEU A 118 -1.78 12.76 2.54
N THR A 119 -1.79 11.48 2.90
CA THR A 119 -0.61 10.80 3.44
C THR A 119 0.53 10.85 2.44
N ILE A 120 0.23 10.61 1.17
CA ILE A 120 1.20 10.65 0.08
C ILE A 120 1.72 12.08 -0.11
N LEU A 121 0.83 13.07 -0.18
CA LEU A 121 1.21 14.46 -0.42
C LEU A 121 2.08 15.04 0.68
N ASN A 122 1.92 14.58 1.92
CA ASN A 122 2.72 15.03 3.05
C ASN A 122 4.10 14.38 3.13
N ASN A 123 4.38 13.40 2.28
CA ASN A 123 5.67 12.71 2.26
C ASN A 123 6.54 13.30 1.16
N LYS A 124 7.59 14.02 1.54
CA LYS A 124 8.50 14.70 0.61
C LYS A 124 9.35 13.75 -0.23
N ASN A 125 9.40 12.46 0.12
CA ASN A 125 10.17 11.46 -0.60
C ASN A 125 9.41 10.83 -1.75
N LEU A 126 8.11 11.11 -1.87
CA LEU A 126 7.30 10.55 -2.96
C LEU A 126 7.59 11.25 -4.28
N ARG A 127 7.54 10.46 -5.37
CA ARG A 127 7.80 10.92 -6.72
C ARG A 127 6.50 11.16 -7.46
N TYR A 128 6.43 12.28 -8.14
CA TYR A 128 5.28 12.67 -8.94
C TYR A 128 5.59 12.51 -10.42
N LYS A 129 4.53 12.44 -11.24
CA LYS A 129 4.69 12.46 -12.69
C LYS A 129 5.35 13.75 -13.13
N PRO A 130 6.36 13.69 -14.02
CA PRO A 130 7.00 14.91 -14.49
C PRO A 130 6.03 15.80 -15.27
N ASN A 131 6.29 17.10 -15.23
CA ASN A 131 5.55 18.13 -15.96
C ASN A 131 4.09 18.32 -15.51
N VAL A 132 3.73 17.82 -14.34
CA VAL A 132 2.41 18.05 -13.75
C VAL A 132 2.59 18.87 -12.49
N PRO A 133 1.88 20.01 -12.34
CA PRO A 133 1.99 20.80 -11.11
C PRO A 133 1.44 20.04 -9.93
N LEU A 134 2.07 20.22 -8.76
CA LEU A 134 1.58 19.64 -7.51
C LEU A 134 0.25 20.27 -7.14
N PRO A 135 -0.71 19.46 -6.66
CA PRO A 135 -2.02 20.00 -6.24
C PRO A 135 -1.91 20.90 -5.02
#